data_0f11cd6fac9ee360e1469e347048ade4
#
_entry.id   0f11cd6fac9ee360e1469e347048ade4
#
_cell.length_a   1.000
_cell.length_b   1.000
_cell.length_c   1.000
_cell.angle_alpha   90.00
_cell.angle_beta   90.00
_cell.angle_gamma   90.00
#
_symmetry.space_group_name_H-M   'P 1'
#
loop_
_entity.id
_entity.type
_entity.pdbx_description
1 polymer ?
#
loop_
_entity_poly.entity_id
_entity_poly.type
_entity_poly.pdbx_seq_one_letter_code
_entity_poly.pdbx_strand_id
1 'polypeptide(L)'
;MLAELPFDGINKENVQANSWIIKQILAKGVHGLILCHANNPGAVKEFVENCRFRFRKGHKKILSEGKRGHGGQVLASKIWGISEDEYLKKADPWPLNPNGELILGIKLENKIAINNSSKTLKVPGICFGDYGLGDISFSLGYTKPIRFPLPKKVISIRDKVWKVCKKNRKFFWAQVTKETIENMIDKGIMFCRAYDKSVAIQGRKYTKRKKDW
;
A
#
# COMPACT_ATOMS: atom_id res chain seq x y z
N MET A 1 -8.01 -7.29 4.93
CA MET A 1 -8.07 -5.93 5.56
C MET A 1 -6.74 -5.24 5.35
N LEU A 2 -6.73 -3.98 4.88
CA LEU A 2 -5.54 -3.13 4.81
C LEU A 2 -5.65 -2.01 5.85
N ALA A 3 -4.54 -1.66 6.51
CA ALA A 3 -4.49 -0.59 7.49
C ALA A 3 -3.50 0.50 7.05
N GLU A 4 -3.90 1.76 7.13
CA GLU A 4 -3.02 2.91 6.97
C GLU A 4 -2.24 3.11 8.27
N LEU A 5 -0.93 3.35 8.16
CA LEU A 5 -0.09 3.62 9.33
C LEU A 5 -0.32 5.05 9.84
N PRO A 6 -0.41 5.27 11.16
CA PRO A 6 -0.65 6.58 11.75
C PRO A 6 0.64 7.43 11.85
N PHE A 7 1.64 7.14 11.04
CA PHE A 7 2.89 7.89 10.97
C PHE A 7 3.42 7.95 9.53
N ASP A 8 4.30 8.89 9.28
CA ASP A 8 4.76 9.26 7.95
C ASP A 8 6.07 8.59 7.54
N GLY A 9 6.20 8.27 6.25
CA GLY A 9 7.43 7.80 5.61
C GLY A 9 8.38 8.93 5.24
N ILE A 10 8.60 9.91 6.13
CA ILE A 10 9.42 11.10 5.86
C ILE A 10 10.87 10.69 5.64
N ASN A 11 11.43 9.92 6.56
CA ASN A 11 12.80 9.38 6.52
C ASN A 11 12.87 8.02 7.21
N LYS A 12 14.03 7.38 7.15
CA LYS A 12 14.27 6.07 7.76
C LYS A 12 14.08 6.10 9.27
N GLU A 13 14.60 7.11 9.92
CA GLU A 13 14.61 7.29 11.37
C GLU A 13 13.19 7.37 11.94
N ASN A 14 12.30 8.10 11.24
CA ASN A 14 10.89 8.18 11.62
C ASN A 14 10.19 6.82 11.57
N VAL A 15 10.40 6.05 10.51
CA VAL A 15 9.82 4.70 10.40
C VAL A 15 10.43 3.76 11.45
N GLN A 16 11.72 3.89 11.73
CA GLN A 16 12.41 3.08 12.73
C GLN A 16 11.88 3.34 14.15
N ALA A 17 11.70 4.60 14.51
CA ALA A 17 11.14 5.00 15.81
C ALA A 17 9.71 4.49 16.02
N ASN A 18 8.92 4.40 14.94
CA ASN A 18 7.53 3.93 14.96
C ASN A 18 7.35 2.45 14.57
N SER A 19 8.43 1.70 14.42
CA SER A 19 8.39 0.30 13.95
C SER A 19 7.57 -0.64 14.82
N TRP A 20 7.43 -0.33 16.11
CA TRP A 20 6.58 -1.07 17.04
C TRP A 20 5.10 -1.05 16.64
N ILE A 21 4.62 0.06 16.06
CA ILE A 21 3.24 0.19 15.55
C ILE A 21 3.00 -0.81 14.41
N ILE A 22 3.95 -0.92 13.46
CA ILE A 22 3.88 -1.90 12.37
C ILE A 22 3.68 -3.32 12.93
N LYS A 23 4.48 -3.68 13.92
CA LYS A 23 4.46 -5.01 14.55
C LYS A 23 3.13 -5.26 15.27
N GLN A 24 2.61 -4.27 15.99
CA GLN A 24 1.34 -4.35 16.69
C GLN A 24 0.15 -4.53 15.72
N ILE A 25 0.12 -3.77 14.64
CA ILE A 25 -0.97 -3.87 13.66
C ILE A 25 -0.92 -5.22 12.94
N LEU A 26 0.27 -5.69 12.53
CA LEU A 26 0.43 -7.00 11.91
C LEU A 26 0.04 -8.15 12.86
N ALA A 27 0.32 -8.01 14.17
CA ALA A 27 -0.09 -8.98 15.19
C ALA A 27 -1.63 -9.09 15.33
N LYS A 28 -2.39 -8.07 14.88
CA LYS A 28 -3.86 -8.11 14.81
C LYS A 28 -4.39 -8.77 13.52
N GLY A 29 -3.53 -9.39 12.71
CA GLY A 29 -3.94 -10.19 11.57
C GLY A 29 -4.40 -9.41 10.35
N VAL A 30 -4.00 -8.15 10.18
CA VAL A 30 -4.25 -7.42 8.93
C VAL A 30 -3.50 -8.07 7.76
N HIS A 31 -4.07 -7.99 6.56
CA HIS A 31 -3.49 -8.56 5.33
C HIS A 31 -2.56 -7.58 4.60
N GLY A 32 -2.42 -6.37 5.09
CA GLY A 32 -1.48 -5.41 4.52
C GLY A 32 -1.49 -4.06 5.20
N LEU A 33 -0.45 -3.28 4.88
CA LEU A 33 -0.19 -1.96 5.44
C LEU A 33 0.08 -0.94 4.36
N ILE A 34 -0.27 0.31 4.66
CA ILE A 34 -0.02 1.45 3.77
C ILE A 34 0.81 2.48 4.55
N LEU A 35 2.00 2.81 4.05
CA LEU A 35 2.84 3.86 4.60
C LEU A 35 2.44 5.21 3.99
N CYS A 36 1.99 6.14 4.84
CA CYS A 36 1.63 7.50 4.45
C CYS A 36 2.88 8.34 4.17
N HIS A 37 2.73 9.41 3.37
CA HIS A 37 3.80 10.38 3.06
C HIS A 37 5.15 9.71 2.75
N ALA A 38 5.18 8.75 1.81
CA ALA A 38 6.37 7.96 1.47
C ALA A 38 7.41 8.82 0.72
N ASN A 39 8.05 9.74 1.43
CA ASN A 39 8.94 10.75 0.87
C ASN A 39 10.31 10.22 0.47
N ASN A 40 10.76 9.13 1.09
CA ASN A 40 12.16 8.71 1.04
C ASN A 40 12.27 7.18 0.78
N PRO A 41 13.12 6.73 -0.16
CA PRO A 41 13.33 5.30 -0.40
C PRO A 41 13.88 4.54 0.82
N GLY A 42 14.68 5.19 1.68
CA GLY A 42 15.17 4.61 2.93
C GLY A 42 14.04 4.35 3.93
N ALA A 43 13.05 5.26 4.02
CA ALA A 43 11.85 5.06 4.82
C ALA A 43 11.03 3.86 4.32
N VAL A 44 10.84 3.76 3.00
CA VAL A 44 10.09 2.64 2.39
C VAL A 44 10.82 1.32 2.57
N LYS A 45 12.16 1.31 2.47
CA LYS A 45 12.99 0.14 2.78
C LYS A 45 12.79 -0.30 4.22
N GLU A 46 12.93 0.63 5.18
CA GLU A 46 12.74 0.38 6.62
C GLU A 46 11.33 -0.18 6.91
N PHE A 47 10.30 0.38 6.26
CA PHE A 47 8.94 -0.12 6.36
C PHE A 47 8.81 -1.59 5.92
N VAL A 48 9.33 -1.94 4.75
CA VAL A 48 9.28 -3.31 4.23
C VAL A 48 10.03 -4.27 5.16
N GLU A 49 11.22 -3.89 5.64
CA GLU A 49 12.02 -4.72 6.56
C GLU A 49 11.31 -4.99 7.89
N ASN A 50 10.57 -4.00 8.42
CA ASN A 50 9.78 -4.19 9.65
C ASN A 50 8.51 -5.03 9.47
N CYS A 51 8.02 -5.19 8.23
CA CYS A 51 6.91 -6.10 7.94
C CYS A 51 7.33 -7.57 7.82
N ARG A 52 8.63 -7.86 7.68
CA ARG A 52 9.19 -9.19 7.43
C ARG A 52 9.77 -9.80 8.70
N PHE A 53 9.56 -11.10 8.88
CA PHE A 53 10.19 -11.83 10.00
C PHE A 53 11.71 -11.91 9.85
N ARG A 54 12.46 -12.00 10.97
CA ARG A 54 13.94 -12.02 11.00
C ARG A 54 14.57 -13.15 10.19
N PHE A 55 13.92 -14.29 10.08
CA PHE A 55 14.43 -15.40 9.25
C PHE A 55 14.34 -15.13 7.74
N ARG A 56 13.66 -14.06 7.31
CA ARG A 56 13.63 -13.64 5.91
C ARG A 56 14.90 -12.88 5.57
N LYS A 57 15.71 -13.50 4.72
CA LYS A 57 17.00 -12.94 4.28
C LYS A 57 16.82 -11.66 3.47
N GLY A 58 17.90 -10.90 3.36
CA GLY A 58 17.97 -9.71 2.52
C GLY A 58 17.69 -10.03 1.04
N HIS A 59 17.44 -8.99 0.24
CA HIS A 59 17.10 -9.13 -1.16
C HIS A 59 17.95 -8.18 -2.02
N LYS A 60 18.72 -8.75 -2.97
CA LYS A 60 19.47 -8.02 -4.02
C LYS A 60 20.30 -6.83 -3.51
N LYS A 61 20.88 -6.93 -2.32
CA LYS A 61 21.61 -5.84 -1.63
C LYS A 61 20.77 -4.55 -1.42
N ILE A 62 19.46 -4.60 -1.67
CA ILE A 62 18.54 -3.47 -1.47
C ILE A 62 17.91 -3.57 -0.08
N LEU A 63 17.36 -4.72 0.29
CA LEU A 63 16.80 -4.99 1.60
C LEU A 63 17.80 -5.75 2.47
N SER A 64 17.84 -5.40 3.74
CA SER A 64 18.47 -6.21 4.79
C SER A 64 17.55 -7.38 5.18
N GLU A 65 17.89 -8.13 6.20
CA GLU A 65 16.99 -9.14 6.77
C GLU A 65 15.73 -8.49 7.36
N GLY A 66 14.70 -9.31 7.59
CA GLY A 66 13.48 -8.84 8.24
C GLY A 66 13.73 -8.43 9.70
N LYS A 67 12.88 -7.54 10.22
CA LYS A 67 13.01 -6.98 11.58
C LYS A 67 11.84 -7.35 12.50
N ARG A 68 10.84 -8.08 11.99
CA ARG A 68 9.72 -8.56 12.78
C ARG A 68 10.16 -9.75 13.63
N GLY A 69 9.92 -9.65 14.95
CA GLY A 69 10.22 -10.72 15.92
C GLY A 69 9.06 -11.71 16.07
N HIS A 70 9.28 -12.69 16.95
CA HIS A 70 8.28 -13.67 17.41
C HIS A 70 7.21 -12.99 18.28
N GLY A 71 6.05 -13.63 18.44
CA GLY A 71 4.99 -13.28 19.42
C GLY A 71 3.70 -12.75 18.81
N GLY A 72 3.74 -12.18 17.60
CA GLY A 72 2.54 -11.65 16.93
C GLY A 72 1.79 -12.64 16.06
N GLN A 73 2.29 -13.84 15.84
CA GLN A 73 1.73 -14.80 14.89
C GLN A 73 0.51 -15.56 15.42
N VAL A 74 0.41 -15.80 16.72
CA VAL A 74 -0.65 -16.64 17.33
C VAL A 74 -2.05 -16.09 17.03
N LEU A 75 -2.29 -14.82 17.31
CA LEU A 75 -3.58 -14.19 17.02
C LEU A 75 -3.77 -14.00 15.52
N ALA A 76 -2.72 -13.55 14.84
CA ALA A 76 -2.79 -13.29 13.41
C ALA A 76 -3.10 -14.53 12.58
N SER A 77 -2.54 -15.70 12.92
CA SER A 77 -2.85 -16.96 12.23
C SER A 77 -4.31 -17.37 12.41
N LYS A 78 -4.86 -17.19 13.62
CA LYS A 78 -6.29 -17.43 13.89
C LYS A 78 -7.20 -16.53 13.04
N ILE A 79 -6.85 -15.25 12.91
CA ILE A 79 -7.60 -14.30 12.07
C ILE A 79 -7.52 -14.68 10.58
N TRP A 80 -6.36 -15.19 10.13
CA TRP A 80 -6.19 -15.69 8.76
C TRP A 80 -6.83 -17.07 8.53
N GLY A 81 -7.23 -17.77 9.58
CA GLY A 81 -7.83 -19.11 9.48
C GLY A 81 -6.84 -20.19 9.07
N ILE A 82 -5.56 -20.05 9.44
CA ILE A 82 -4.46 -20.97 9.09
C ILE A 82 -3.61 -21.29 10.33
N SER A 83 -2.75 -22.30 10.22
CA SER A 83 -1.79 -22.63 11.28
C SER A 83 -0.73 -21.54 11.45
N GLU A 84 -0.06 -21.50 12.64
CA GLU A 84 1.04 -20.56 12.88
C GLU A 84 2.19 -20.78 11.89
N ASP A 85 2.55 -22.03 11.61
CA ASP A 85 3.60 -22.37 10.66
C ASP A 85 3.27 -21.87 9.25
N GLU A 86 2.01 -21.99 8.83
CA GLU A 86 1.54 -21.50 7.54
C GLU A 86 1.54 -19.97 7.51
N TYR A 87 1.11 -19.32 8.60
CA TYR A 87 1.18 -17.88 8.73
C TYR A 87 2.61 -17.37 8.61
N LEU A 88 3.58 -17.99 9.30
CA LEU A 88 4.99 -17.62 9.20
C LEU A 88 5.54 -17.75 7.78
N LYS A 89 5.04 -18.70 6.98
CA LYS A 89 5.40 -18.86 5.57
C LYS A 89 4.77 -17.79 4.68
N LYS A 90 3.50 -17.45 4.92
CA LYS A 90 2.68 -16.55 4.08
C LYS A 90 2.75 -15.07 4.47
N ALA A 91 3.04 -14.75 5.74
CA ALA A 91 3.10 -13.38 6.24
C ALA A 91 4.41 -12.67 5.83
N ASP A 92 4.65 -12.58 4.53
CA ASP A 92 5.77 -11.89 3.90
C ASP A 92 5.23 -11.09 2.69
N PRO A 93 5.82 -9.93 2.35
CA PRO A 93 5.29 -9.07 1.29
C PRO A 93 5.25 -9.72 -0.09
N TRP A 94 4.10 -9.76 -0.72
CA TRP A 94 3.93 -10.02 -2.14
C TRP A 94 4.18 -8.74 -2.94
N PRO A 95 4.86 -8.74 -4.10
CA PRO A 95 5.39 -9.89 -4.82
C PRO A 95 6.86 -10.21 -4.51
N LEU A 96 7.45 -9.68 -3.44
CA LEU A 96 8.82 -9.98 -3.04
C LEU A 96 8.99 -11.49 -2.75
N ASN A 97 8.04 -12.03 -2.00
CA ASN A 97 7.85 -13.46 -1.85
C ASN A 97 6.64 -13.85 -2.72
N PRO A 98 6.80 -14.69 -3.77
CA PRO A 98 5.68 -15.12 -4.62
C PRO A 98 4.56 -15.85 -3.86
N ASN A 99 4.91 -16.52 -2.75
CA ASN A 99 3.98 -17.21 -1.87
C ASN A 99 3.55 -16.35 -0.67
N GLY A 100 3.96 -15.08 -0.63
CA GLY A 100 3.58 -14.15 0.41
C GLY A 100 2.18 -13.61 0.18
N GLU A 101 1.48 -13.30 1.27
CA GLU A 101 0.11 -12.77 1.24
C GLU A 101 -0.02 -11.40 1.89
N LEU A 102 1.09 -10.80 2.38
CA LEU A 102 1.06 -9.41 2.84
C LEU A 102 1.11 -8.45 1.65
N ILE A 103 0.19 -7.50 1.63
CA ILE A 103 0.10 -6.45 0.61
C ILE A 103 0.61 -5.14 1.20
N LEU A 104 1.73 -4.64 0.70
CA LEU A 104 2.29 -3.37 1.16
C LEU A 104 2.10 -2.28 0.11
N GLY A 105 1.56 -1.14 0.53
CA GLY A 105 1.35 0.04 -0.29
C GLY A 105 2.04 1.28 0.27
N ILE A 106 2.20 2.28 -0.58
CA ILE A 106 2.73 3.60 -0.20
C ILE A 106 1.85 4.71 -0.75
N LYS A 107 1.64 5.76 0.04
CA LYS A 107 0.92 6.97 -0.37
C LYS A 107 1.91 8.05 -0.82
N LEU A 108 1.69 8.55 -2.02
CA LEU A 108 2.49 9.56 -2.72
C LEU A 108 1.67 10.86 -2.77
N GLU A 109 1.54 11.51 -1.65
CA GLU A 109 0.50 12.51 -1.37
C GLU A 109 1.02 13.91 -1.06
N ASN A 110 2.31 14.14 -1.30
CA ASN A 110 2.92 15.46 -1.26
C ASN A 110 3.97 15.61 -2.36
N LYS A 111 4.45 16.83 -2.57
CA LYS A 111 5.41 17.16 -3.64
C LYS A 111 6.70 16.32 -3.56
N ILE A 112 7.21 16.06 -2.36
CA ILE A 112 8.44 15.29 -2.14
C ILE A 112 8.23 13.83 -2.51
N ALA A 113 7.16 13.21 -2.00
CA ALA A 113 6.80 11.82 -2.30
C ALA A 113 6.57 11.61 -3.81
N ILE A 114 5.85 12.52 -4.46
CA ILE A 114 5.57 12.45 -5.91
C ILE A 114 6.87 12.55 -6.73
N ASN A 115 7.79 13.43 -6.34
CA ASN A 115 9.08 13.57 -7.04
C ASN A 115 9.98 12.34 -6.84
N ASN A 116 9.93 11.72 -5.66
CA ASN A 116 10.69 10.52 -5.34
C ASN A 116 9.98 9.21 -5.73
N SER A 117 8.76 9.26 -6.26
CA SER A 117 7.91 8.10 -6.54
C SER A 117 8.61 7.01 -7.36
N SER A 118 9.43 7.39 -8.34
CA SER A 118 10.20 6.42 -9.16
C SER A 118 11.22 5.63 -8.34
N LYS A 119 11.75 6.20 -7.26
CA LYS A 119 12.71 5.53 -6.37
C LYS A 119 12.00 4.73 -5.29
N THR A 120 10.96 5.29 -4.68
CA THR A 120 10.19 4.64 -3.61
C THR A 120 9.44 3.41 -4.10
N LEU A 121 8.80 3.49 -5.28
CA LEU A 121 8.10 2.36 -5.90
C LEU A 121 9.03 1.24 -6.40
N LYS A 122 10.33 1.49 -6.55
CA LYS A 122 11.31 0.45 -6.88
C LYS A 122 11.70 -0.44 -5.70
N VAL A 123 11.40 -0.02 -4.47
CA VAL A 123 11.73 -0.82 -3.29
C VAL A 123 11.03 -2.18 -3.39
N PRO A 124 11.77 -3.31 -3.28
CA PRO A 124 11.17 -4.64 -3.31
C PRO A 124 10.19 -4.82 -2.15
N GLY A 125 9.08 -5.53 -2.40
CA GLY A 125 8.02 -5.75 -1.41
C GLY A 125 6.88 -4.74 -1.46
N ILE A 126 7.06 -3.59 -2.13
CA ILE A 126 5.93 -2.69 -2.40
C ILE A 126 5.09 -3.27 -3.54
N CYS A 127 3.79 -3.40 -3.28
CA CYS A 127 2.80 -3.92 -4.22
C CYS A 127 2.13 -2.81 -5.03
N PHE A 128 1.75 -1.70 -4.38
CA PHE A 128 1.01 -0.62 -5.03
C PHE A 128 1.40 0.78 -4.54
N GLY A 129 1.05 1.78 -5.35
CA GLY A 129 1.10 3.20 -5.00
C GLY A 129 -0.29 3.82 -5.00
N ASP A 130 -0.54 4.73 -4.07
CA ASP A 130 -1.72 5.59 -3.98
C ASP A 130 -1.29 7.06 -4.07
N TYR A 131 -2.16 7.92 -4.56
CA TYR A 131 -1.86 9.37 -4.65
C TYR A 131 -2.52 10.21 -3.54
N GLY A 132 -3.21 9.59 -2.57
CA GLY A 132 -3.73 10.21 -1.35
C GLY A 132 -4.45 11.55 -1.55
N LEU A 133 -5.67 11.55 -2.14
CA LEU A 133 -6.36 12.76 -2.60
C LEU A 133 -6.55 13.82 -1.50
N GLY A 134 -6.78 13.41 -0.24
CA GLY A 134 -6.95 14.34 0.88
C GLY A 134 -5.69 15.18 1.11
N ASP A 135 -4.57 14.53 1.32
CA ASP A 135 -3.29 15.19 1.64
C ASP A 135 -2.70 15.91 0.42
N ILE A 136 -2.90 15.39 -0.79
CA ILE A 136 -2.60 16.15 -2.02
C ILE A 136 -3.37 17.47 -2.04
N SER A 137 -4.64 17.48 -1.64
CA SER A 137 -5.42 18.72 -1.60
C SER A 137 -4.76 19.75 -0.69
N PHE A 138 -4.40 19.37 0.52
CA PHE A 138 -3.72 20.25 1.47
C PHE A 138 -2.32 20.65 0.99
N SER A 139 -1.57 19.72 0.41
CA SER A 139 -0.26 19.99 -0.20
C SER A 139 -0.32 20.98 -1.38
N LEU A 140 -1.47 21.11 -2.02
CA LEU A 140 -1.74 22.08 -3.07
C LEU A 140 -2.33 23.41 -2.57
N GLY A 141 -2.53 23.56 -1.26
CA GLY A 141 -3.05 24.76 -0.61
C GLY A 141 -4.58 24.85 -0.54
N TYR A 142 -5.29 23.77 -0.81
CA TYR A 142 -6.74 23.75 -0.60
C TYR A 142 -7.05 23.59 0.89
N THR A 143 -8.02 24.34 1.38
CA THR A 143 -8.47 24.29 2.80
C THR A 143 -9.46 23.14 3.09
N LYS A 144 -9.94 22.49 2.03
CA LYS A 144 -10.83 21.31 2.10
C LYS A 144 -10.37 20.25 1.13
N PRO A 145 -10.56 18.97 1.43
CA PRO A 145 -10.26 17.89 0.48
C PRO A 145 -11.04 18.05 -0.83
N ILE A 146 -10.32 17.96 -1.94
CA ILE A 146 -10.91 18.00 -3.27
C ILE A 146 -11.81 16.78 -3.46
N ARG A 147 -12.96 16.99 -4.06
CA ARG A 147 -13.91 15.94 -4.45
C ARG A 147 -14.07 15.87 -5.96
N PHE A 148 -14.70 14.82 -6.46
CA PHE A 148 -15.04 14.73 -7.89
C PHE A 148 -16.10 15.80 -8.27
N PRO A 149 -15.97 16.38 -9.48
CA PRO A 149 -14.94 16.13 -10.51
C PRO A 149 -13.57 16.72 -10.11
N LEU A 150 -12.49 16.00 -10.44
CA LEU A 150 -11.12 16.39 -10.06
C LEU A 150 -10.61 17.55 -10.95
N PRO A 151 -9.95 18.57 -10.36
CA PRO A 151 -9.26 19.61 -11.13
C PRO A 151 -8.15 19.03 -12.03
N LYS A 152 -7.87 19.65 -13.18
CA LYS A 152 -6.84 19.24 -14.13
C LYS A 152 -5.47 18.99 -13.48
N LYS A 153 -5.06 19.84 -12.52
CA LYS A 153 -3.81 19.71 -11.79
C LYS A 153 -3.75 18.41 -10.98
N VAL A 154 -4.84 18.01 -10.33
CA VAL A 154 -4.92 16.77 -9.55
C VAL A 154 -4.95 15.55 -10.48
N ILE A 155 -5.66 15.64 -11.59
CA ILE A 155 -5.65 14.60 -12.63
C ILE A 155 -4.22 14.38 -13.13
N SER A 156 -3.47 15.44 -13.42
CA SER A 156 -2.07 15.34 -13.85
C SER A 156 -1.18 14.65 -12.82
N ILE A 157 -1.36 14.94 -11.52
CA ILE A 157 -0.62 14.27 -10.43
C ILE A 157 -0.99 12.78 -10.38
N ARG A 158 -2.27 12.45 -10.40
CA ARG A 158 -2.76 11.08 -10.43
C ARG A 158 -2.13 10.30 -11.57
N ASP A 159 -2.18 10.87 -12.77
CA ASP A 159 -1.69 10.22 -13.98
C ASP A 159 -0.16 10.06 -13.97
N LYS A 160 0.57 11.02 -13.37
CA LYS A 160 2.00 10.91 -13.15
C LYS A 160 2.33 9.73 -12.22
N VAL A 161 1.66 9.63 -11.06
CA VAL A 161 1.86 8.52 -10.11
C VAL A 161 1.51 7.19 -10.78
N TRP A 162 0.39 7.13 -11.49
CA TRP A 162 -0.02 5.92 -12.21
C TRP A 162 0.99 5.48 -13.26
N LYS A 163 1.52 6.41 -14.08
CA LYS A 163 2.59 6.10 -15.05
C LYS A 163 3.82 5.52 -14.36
N VAL A 164 4.21 6.06 -13.19
CA VAL A 164 5.35 5.54 -12.42
C VAL A 164 5.05 4.15 -11.86
N CYS A 165 3.84 3.89 -11.37
CA CYS A 165 3.42 2.55 -10.95
C CYS A 165 3.56 1.55 -12.10
N LYS A 166 2.99 1.85 -13.28
CA LYS A 166 3.11 0.99 -14.47
C LYS A 166 4.56 0.71 -14.86
N LYS A 167 5.40 1.76 -14.92
CA LYS A 167 6.84 1.63 -15.25
C LYS A 167 7.57 0.69 -14.28
N ASN A 168 7.17 0.66 -13.01
CA ASN A 168 7.78 -0.18 -11.98
C ASN A 168 7.05 -1.53 -11.78
N ARG A 169 6.07 -1.87 -12.64
CA ARG A 169 5.23 -3.07 -12.52
C ARG A 169 4.55 -3.17 -11.15
N LYS A 170 4.06 -2.04 -10.66
CA LYS A 170 3.28 -1.91 -9.43
C LYS A 170 1.83 -1.62 -9.76
N PHE A 171 0.94 -2.08 -8.90
CA PHE A 171 -0.45 -1.71 -8.99
C PHE A 171 -0.65 -0.25 -8.58
N PHE A 172 -1.77 0.30 -8.98
CA PHE A 172 -2.19 1.63 -8.62
C PHE A 172 -3.52 1.57 -7.87
N TRP A 173 -3.60 2.29 -6.77
CA TRP A 173 -4.84 2.46 -6.03
C TRP A 173 -5.49 3.76 -6.44
N ALA A 174 -6.74 3.70 -6.89
CA ALA A 174 -7.50 4.88 -7.29
C ALA A 174 -8.85 4.96 -6.56
N GLN A 175 -9.22 6.19 -6.23
CA GLN A 175 -10.58 6.47 -5.81
C GLN A 175 -11.50 6.45 -7.03
N VAL A 176 -12.66 5.80 -6.88
CA VAL A 176 -13.63 5.60 -7.96
C VAL A 176 -15.04 5.98 -7.53
N THR A 177 -15.86 6.31 -8.51
CA THR A 177 -17.31 6.53 -8.38
C THR A 177 -18.06 5.55 -9.29
N LYS A 178 -19.40 5.55 -9.25
CA LYS A 178 -20.23 4.73 -10.17
C LYS A 178 -19.92 5.02 -11.64
N GLU A 179 -19.66 6.29 -11.95
CA GLU A 179 -19.41 6.75 -13.32
C GLU A 179 -17.99 6.38 -13.81
N THR A 180 -17.05 6.15 -12.90
CA THR A 180 -15.64 5.99 -13.25
C THR A 180 -15.10 4.58 -13.06
N ILE A 181 -15.75 3.71 -12.27
CA ILE A 181 -15.20 2.41 -11.87
C ILE A 181 -14.88 1.50 -13.07
N GLU A 182 -15.80 1.37 -14.02
CA GLU A 182 -15.61 0.48 -15.18
C GLU A 182 -14.44 0.96 -16.05
N ASN A 183 -14.42 2.24 -16.37
CA ASN A 183 -13.30 2.85 -17.12
C ASN A 183 -11.95 2.69 -16.40
N MET A 184 -11.93 2.77 -15.07
CA MET A 184 -10.70 2.59 -14.30
C MET A 184 -10.25 1.12 -14.30
N ILE A 185 -11.18 0.18 -14.25
CA ILE A 185 -10.89 -1.26 -14.38
C ILE A 185 -10.30 -1.54 -15.77
N ASP A 186 -10.90 -1.04 -16.85
CA ASP A 186 -10.40 -1.22 -18.22
C ASP A 186 -8.99 -0.63 -18.40
N LYS A 187 -8.68 0.44 -17.70
CA LYS A 187 -7.32 1.02 -17.64
C LYS A 187 -6.33 0.19 -16.80
N GLY A 188 -6.76 -0.92 -16.22
CA GLY A 188 -5.92 -1.83 -15.45
C GLY A 188 -5.67 -1.40 -14.01
N ILE A 189 -6.58 -0.62 -13.40
CA ILE A 189 -6.53 -0.30 -11.98
C ILE A 189 -6.98 -1.54 -11.19
N MET A 190 -6.12 -2.02 -10.30
CA MET A 190 -6.37 -3.25 -9.52
C MET A 190 -6.90 -2.99 -8.11
N PHE A 191 -6.66 -1.82 -7.56
CA PHE A 191 -7.15 -1.41 -6.25
C PHE A 191 -8.07 -0.20 -6.39
N CYS A 192 -9.36 -0.38 -6.08
CA CYS A 192 -10.36 0.65 -6.17
C CYS A 192 -10.86 1.03 -4.78
N ARG A 193 -10.78 2.30 -4.41
CA ARG A 193 -11.39 2.84 -3.20
C ARG A 193 -12.73 3.46 -3.56
N ALA A 194 -13.81 2.94 -2.98
CA ALA A 194 -15.16 3.47 -3.11
C ALA A 194 -15.71 3.82 -1.72
N TYR A 195 -16.43 4.91 -1.61
CA TYR A 195 -17.12 5.26 -0.36
C TYR A 195 -18.47 4.55 -0.25
N ASP A 196 -19.06 4.16 -1.39
CA ASP A 196 -20.35 3.48 -1.45
C ASP A 196 -20.16 2.01 -1.84
N LYS A 197 -20.75 1.11 -1.05
CA LYS A 197 -20.75 -0.33 -1.29
C LYS A 197 -21.27 -0.69 -2.68
N SER A 198 -22.25 0.06 -3.21
CA SER A 198 -22.82 -0.18 -4.54
C SER A 198 -21.79 -0.06 -5.65
N VAL A 199 -20.80 0.83 -5.53
CA VAL A 199 -19.70 0.98 -6.49
C VAL A 199 -18.82 -0.27 -6.50
N ALA A 200 -18.52 -0.82 -5.32
CA ALA A 200 -17.76 -2.06 -5.23
C ALA A 200 -18.51 -3.25 -5.86
N ILE A 201 -19.82 -3.32 -5.65
CA ILE A 201 -20.69 -4.33 -6.26
C ILE A 201 -20.68 -4.20 -7.79
N GLN A 202 -20.83 -2.96 -8.32
CA GLN A 202 -20.77 -2.68 -9.75
C GLN A 202 -19.44 -3.16 -10.35
N GLY A 203 -18.29 -2.81 -9.73
CA GLY A 203 -16.98 -3.23 -10.21
C GLY A 203 -16.79 -4.74 -10.21
N ARG A 204 -17.27 -5.44 -9.19
CA ARG A 204 -17.25 -6.92 -9.15
C ARG A 204 -18.11 -7.52 -10.27
N LYS A 205 -19.31 -7.01 -10.47
CA LYS A 205 -20.22 -7.43 -11.56
C LYS A 205 -19.57 -7.23 -12.92
N TYR A 206 -18.98 -6.05 -13.14
CA TYR A 206 -18.29 -5.70 -14.38
C TYR A 206 -17.12 -6.65 -14.69
N THR A 207 -16.31 -6.97 -13.68
CA THR A 207 -15.19 -7.93 -13.82
C THR A 207 -15.60 -9.38 -13.83
N LYS A 208 -16.91 -9.71 -13.74
CA LYS A 208 -17.45 -11.07 -13.64
C LYS A 208 -16.84 -11.90 -12.50
N ARG A 209 -16.38 -11.26 -11.44
CA ARG A 209 -15.86 -11.97 -10.26
C ARG A 209 -17.00 -12.63 -9.50
N LYS A 210 -16.91 -13.97 -9.35
CA LYS A 210 -17.95 -14.79 -8.72
C LYS A 210 -17.78 -14.96 -7.20
N LYS A 211 -16.66 -14.52 -6.61
CA LYS A 211 -16.43 -14.69 -5.17
C LYS A 211 -16.93 -13.47 -4.41
N ASP A 212 -17.87 -13.70 -3.55
CA ASP A 212 -18.19 -12.83 -2.42
C ASP A 212 -17.19 -13.12 -1.29
N TRP A 213 -16.68 -12.08 -0.69
CA TRP A 213 -15.74 -12.20 0.43
C TRP A 213 -16.52 -12.12 1.73
#